data_cadee88fe446b71bcde2b139bff5c3df
#
_entry.id   cadee88fe446b71bcde2b139bff5c3df
#
_cell.length_a   1.000
_cell.length_b   1.000
_cell.length_c   1.000
_cell.angle_alpha   90.00
_cell.angle_beta   90.00
_cell.angle_gamma   90.00
#
_symmetry.space_group_name_H-M   'P 1'
#
loop_
_entity.id
_entity.type
_entity.pdbx_description
1 polymer ?
#
loop_
_entity_poly.entity_id
_entity_poly.type
_entity_poly.pdbx_seq_one_letter_code
_entity_poly.pdbx_strand_id
1 'polypeptide(L)' 'MSIEPVSAESFEEWKYHPVTKRFMKMLQADREAMKEGLVNNAFEEEAEVKGRCRVIATLLNLEYEDLFETK' A
#
# COMPACT_ATOMS: atom_id res chain seq x y z
N MET A 1 -16.93 -20.27 0.90
CA MET A 1 -16.86 -19.45 -0.32
C MET A 1 -15.55 -19.70 -1.02
N SER A 2 -15.59 -20.21 -2.24
CA SER A 2 -14.37 -20.44 -2.99
C SER A 2 -13.91 -19.14 -3.64
N ILE A 3 -12.62 -18.84 -3.49
CA ILE A 3 -12.01 -17.70 -4.16
C ILE A 3 -11.49 -18.21 -5.49
N GLU A 4 -12.01 -17.66 -6.58
CA GLU A 4 -11.52 -18.03 -7.90
C GLU A 4 -10.10 -17.53 -8.06
N PRO A 5 -9.23 -18.34 -8.69
CA PRO A 5 -7.86 -17.90 -8.95
C PRO A 5 -7.85 -16.69 -9.88
N VAL A 6 -7.07 -15.70 -9.53
CA VAL A 6 -6.90 -14.49 -10.33
C VAL A 6 -5.60 -14.62 -11.10
N SER A 7 -5.64 -14.34 -12.39
CA SER A 7 -4.45 -14.42 -13.24
C SER A 7 -3.51 -13.24 -12.96
N ALA A 8 -2.23 -13.43 -13.27
CA ALA A 8 -1.26 -12.34 -13.19
C ALA A 8 -1.66 -11.20 -14.12
N GLU A 9 -2.27 -11.52 -15.26
CA GLU A 9 -2.77 -10.51 -16.21
C GLU A 9 -3.86 -9.66 -15.58
N SER A 10 -4.83 -10.26 -14.89
CA SER A 10 -5.89 -9.52 -14.21
C SER A 10 -5.33 -8.64 -13.09
N PHE A 11 -4.32 -9.13 -12.38
CA PHE A 11 -3.64 -8.34 -11.35
C PHE A 11 -2.97 -7.11 -11.98
N GLU A 12 -2.29 -7.29 -13.11
CA GLU A 12 -1.64 -6.19 -13.82
C GLU A 12 -2.67 -5.16 -14.31
N GLU A 13 -3.81 -5.61 -14.83
CA GLU A 13 -4.90 -4.73 -15.23
C GLU A 13 -5.39 -3.89 -14.07
N TRP A 14 -5.59 -4.51 -12.93
CA TRP A 14 -6.01 -3.80 -11.72
C TRP A 14 -4.96 -2.78 -11.28
N LYS A 15 -3.70 -3.20 -11.28
CA LYS A 15 -2.59 -2.37 -10.83
C LYS A 15 -2.45 -1.10 -11.68
N TYR A 16 -2.68 -1.22 -12.99
CA TYR A 16 -2.54 -0.10 -13.92
C TYR A 16 -3.86 0.62 -14.23
N HIS A 17 -4.94 0.19 -13.60
CA HIS A 17 -6.22 0.85 -13.76
C HIS A 17 -6.15 2.30 -13.23
N PRO A 18 -6.75 3.28 -13.93
CA PRO A 18 -6.68 4.67 -13.50
C PRO A 18 -7.13 4.93 -12.05
N VAL A 19 -8.17 4.24 -11.59
CA VAL A 19 -8.67 4.37 -10.21
C VAL A 19 -7.63 3.84 -9.23
N THR A 20 -7.03 2.70 -9.54
CA THR A 20 -6.00 2.08 -8.69
C THR A 20 -4.78 3.00 -8.59
N LYS A 21 -4.35 3.56 -9.71
CA LYS A 21 -3.22 4.48 -9.74
C LYS A 21 -3.49 5.71 -8.87
N ARG A 22 -4.70 6.24 -8.94
CA ARG A 22 -5.12 7.39 -8.15
C ARG A 22 -5.09 7.06 -6.66
N PHE A 23 -5.59 5.88 -6.30
CA PHE A 23 -5.59 5.40 -4.92
C PHE A 23 -4.16 5.25 -4.39
N MET A 24 -3.28 4.62 -5.17
CA MET A 24 -1.88 4.45 -4.78
C MET A 24 -1.17 5.78 -4.61
N LYS A 25 -1.47 6.74 -5.46
CA LYS A 25 -0.90 8.09 -5.38
C LYS A 25 -1.35 8.79 -4.10
N MET A 26 -2.61 8.62 -3.71
CA MET A 26 -3.14 9.15 -2.46
C MET A 26 -2.41 8.54 -1.26
N LEU A 27 -2.21 7.22 -1.27
CA LEU A 27 -1.49 6.53 -0.21
C LEU A 27 -0.05 7.03 -0.10
N GLN A 28 0.61 7.25 -1.23
CA GLN A 28 1.97 7.77 -1.24
C GLN A 28 2.03 9.17 -0.64
N ALA A 29 1.09 10.03 -0.98
CA ALA A 29 1.02 11.38 -0.43
C ALA A 29 0.79 11.35 1.08
N ASP A 30 -0.10 10.46 1.56
CA ASP A 30 -0.35 10.30 3.00
C ASP A 30 0.90 9.82 3.72
N ARG A 31 1.63 8.88 3.14
CA ARG A 31 2.87 8.37 3.72
C ARG A 31 3.92 9.47 3.81
N GLU A 32 4.09 10.27 2.77
CA GLU A 32 5.04 11.38 2.77
C GLU A 32 4.68 12.42 3.82
N ALA A 33 3.40 12.73 3.99
CA ALA A 33 2.94 13.66 5.02
C ALA A 33 3.24 13.13 6.43
N MET A 34 3.05 11.83 6.66
CA MET A 34 3.36 11.21 7.96
C MET A 34 4.87 11.20 8.22
N LYS A 35 5.68 10.92 7.22
CA LYS A 35 7.15 10.96 7.35
C LYS A 35 7.61 12.36 7.71
N GLU A 36 7.06 13.36 7.07
CA GLU A 36 7.37 14.77 7.36
C GLU A 36 6.99 15.13 8.80
N GLY A 37 5.82 14.68 9.24
CA GLY A 37 5.39 14.87 10.62
C GLY A 37 6.30 14.20 11.64
N LEU A 38 6.79 12.99 11.33
CA LEU A 38 7.74 12.27 12.19
C LEU A 38 9.05 13.04 12.32
N VAL A 39 9.55 13.57 11.22
CA VAL A 39 10.78 14.36 11.21
C VAL A 39 10.62 15.61 12.08
N ASN A 40 9.44 16.21 12.06
CA ASN A 40 9.14 17.44 12.80
C ASN A 40 8.59 17.20 14.21
N ASN A 41 8.58 15.94 14.67
CA ASN A 41 8.05 15.56 16.00
C ASN A 41 6.60 16.01 16.21
N ALA A 42 5.78 15.92 15.15
CA ALA A 42 4.40 16.36 15.17
C ALA A 42 3.43 15.37 15.82
N PHE A 43 3.86 14.13 16.08
CA PHE A 43 3.00 13.06 16.58
C PHE A 43 3.39 12.63 18.00
N GLU A 44 2.39 12.39 18.84
CA GLU A 44 2.60 11.83 20.18
C GLU A 44 2.87 10.31 20.08
N GLU A 45 2.14 9.63 19.20
CA GLU A 45 2.23 8.17 19.01
C GLU A 45 3.08 7.83 17.79
N GLU A 46 4.37 8.10 17.86
CA GLU A 46 5.28 7.86 16.72
C GLU A 46 5.32 6.42 16.27
N ALA A 47 5.28 5.47 17.20
CA ALA A 47 5.32 4.04 16.85
C ALA A 47 4.12 3.65 15.99
N GLU A 48 2.94 4.18 16.29
CA GLU A 48 1.73 3.91 15.52
C GLU A 48 1.83 4.51 14.11
N VAL A 49 2.32 5.74 14.01
CA VAL A 49 2.49 6.41 12.71
C VAL A 49 3.51 5.69 11.86
N LYS A 50 4.61 5.24 12.45
CA LYS A 50 5.61 4.42 11.75
C LYS A 50 5.01 3.13 11.25
N GLY A 51 4.14 2.49 12.05
CA GLY A 51 3.42 1.29 11.64
C GLY A 51 2.53 1.54 10.43
N ARG A 52 1.81 2.65 10.40
CA ARG A 52 0.98 3.04 9.27
C ARG A 52 1.81 3.26 8.02
N CYS A 53 2.97 3.91 8.14
CA CYS A 53 3.89 4.11 7.02
C CYS A 53 4.37 2.78 6.44
N ARG A 54 4.65 1.78 7.30
CA ARG A 54 5.07 0.45 6.85
C ARG A 54 3.95 -0.25 6.08
N VAL A 55 2.72 -0.19 6.58
CA VAL A 55 1.57 -0.80 5.91
C VAL A 55 1.37 -0.17 4.53
N ILE A 56 1.43 1.14 4.44
CA ILE A 56 1.29 1.83 3.16
C ILE A 56 2.41 1.43 2.20
N ALA A 57 3.65 1.35 2.69
CA ALA A 57 4.77 0.90 1.86
C ALA A 57 4.53 -0.51 1.31
N THR A 58 3.98 -1.41 2.13
CA THR A 58 3.63 -2.77 1.71
C THR A 58 2.60 -2.73 0.59
N LEU A 59 1.56 -1.90 0.73
CA LEU A 59 0.52 -1.77 -0.28
C LEU A 59 1.06 -1.17 -1.59
N LEU A 60 1.93 -0.17 -1.50
CA LEU A 60 2.52 0.46 -2.68
C LEU A 60 3.43 -0.49 -3.46
N ASN A 61 4.05 -1.44 -2.78
CA ASN A 61 4.98 -2.41 -3.37
C ASN A 61 4.34 -3.78 -3.58
N LEU A 62 3.02 -3.85 -3.55
CA LEU A 62 2.29 -5.11 -3.68
C LEU A 62 2.56 -5.78 -5.01
N GLU A 63 2.94 -7.05 -4.96
CA GLU A 63 3.19 -7.87 -6.12
C GLU A 63 2.17 -9.02 -6.17
N TYR A 64 2.01 -9.61 -7.36
CA TYR A 64 1.07 -10.72 -7.54
C TYR A 64 1.35 -11.86 -6.55
N GLU A 65 2.62 -12.19 -6.35
CA GLU A 65 3.04 -13.25 -5.44
C GLU A 65 2.60 -13.01 -4.00
N ASP A 66 2.53 -11.76 -3.58
CA ASP A 66 2.12 -11.41 -2.22
C ASP A 66 0.67 -11.80 -1.93
N LEU A 67 -0.16 -11.82 -2.96
CA LEU A 67 -1.57 -12.15 -2.83
C LEU A 67 -1.88 -13.63 -3.04
N PHE A 68 -1.14 -14.29 -3.90
CA PHE A 68 -1.53 -15.60 -4.42
C PHE A 68 -0.54 -16.72 -4.15
N GLU A 69 0.68 -16.42 -3.79
CA GLU A 69 1.65 -17.43 -3.40
C GLU A 69 1.76 -17.44 -1.89
N THR A 70 1.27 -18.51 -1.29
CA THR A 70 1.41 -18.71 0.15
C THR A 70 2.73 -19.46 0.41
N LYS A 71 3.50 -18.91 1.30
CA LYS A 71 4.72 -19.56 1.75
C LYS A 71 4.41 -20.48 2.91
#